data_875d6c1984cd95a89866162e31939e54
#
_entry.id   875d6c1984cd95a89866162e31939e54
#
_cell.length_a   1.000
_cell.length_b   1.000
_cell.length_c   1.000
_cell.angle_alpha   90.00
_cell.angle_beta   90.00
_cell.angle_gamma   90.00
#
_symmetry.space_group_name_H-M   'P 1'
#
loop_
_entity.id
_entity.type
_entity.pdbx_description
1 polymer ?
#
loop_
_entity_poly.entity_id
_entity_poly.type
_entity_poly.pdbx_seq_one_letter_code
_entity_poly.pdbx_strand_id
1 'polypeptide(L)'
;MYFDIYSPPLTILEACDSGNSLASCITSLADKSESSITNIYHHDSSLSNGAGDNSYRYAGGDYQVTEKSMLSGFKYVLSAKSSSDGVINMYCNGLKVYDSTCSSTKYYTLQYDSTSKQYLTYKEALEVSITDGYVTKDNVKNFVCFGSDASICPEDNLYRIIGVFDGKVKLIKWDYANGNLLGTNGDYASSSSTDGYLQYDGFQTTIYNYYWNNKLETATNTWSLSELNTINLNTNFLNNIGTTWANKIATTTWKVGGNTEANIKDVLPATTYLNEITNPVITNTTDNATTYSAKIGLMYVSDYGFAASPSAWTTTLSKYDGNDANRTSIRTINWMYMGFSEWTISPDSSTDIRTVFNLHTDGNLYYGSVNDGYGSRPVFYLKSSVLYAGGSGTKDSPITLVV
;
A
#
# COMPACT_ATOMS: atom_id res chain seq x y z
N MET A 1 -36.01 -17.69 -15.53
CA MET A 1 -35.64 -16.71 -14.50
C MET A 1 -34.38 -17.27 -13.86
N TYR A 2 -33.20 -16.86 -14.33
CA TYR A 2 -31.94 -17.25 -13.71
C TYR A 2 -31.69 -16.30 -12.54
N PHE A 3 -31.68 -16.83 -11.36
CA PHE A 3 -31.13 -16.12 -10.20
C PHE A 3 -29.62 -16.28 -10.29
N ASP A 4 -28.89 -15.21 -10.62
CA ASP A 4 -27.47 -15.15 -10.33
C ASP A 4 -27.33 -15.26 -8.81
N ILE A 5 -26.89 -16.43 -8.36
CA ILE A 5 -26.53 -16.63 -6.97
C ILE A 5 -25.25 -15.82 -6.78
N TYR A 6 -25.39 -14.66 -6.16
CA TYR A 6 -24.24 -13.87 -5.72
C TYR A 6 -23.44 -14.73 -4.73
N SER A 7 -22.36 -15.29 -5.19
CA SER A 7 -21.36 -15.90 -4.31
C SER A 7 -20.51 -14.77 -3.76
N PRO A 8 -20.47 -14.56 -2.44
CA PRO A 8 -19.58 -13.57 -1.85
C PRO A 8 -18.13 -13.88 -2.27
N PRO A 9 -17.27 -12.87 -2.44
CA PRO A 9 -15.89 -13.08 -2.83
C PRO A 9 -15.22 -14.01 -1.82
N LEU A 10 -14.52 -15.03 -2.34
CA LEU A 10 -13.74 -15.97 -1.52
C LEU A 10 -12.75 -15.19 -0.65
N THR A 11 -12.72 -15.54 0.60
CA THR A 11 -11.73 -15.02 1.56
C THR A 11 -10.63 -16.05 1.75
N ILE A 12 -9.51 -15.62 2.33
CA ILE A 12 -8.43 -16.55 2.68
C ILE A 12 -8.93 -17.65 3.65
N LEU A 13 -9.93 -17.36 4.47
CA LEU A 13 -10.59 -18.35 5.36
C LEU A 13 -11.22 -19.52 4.60
N GLU A 14 -11.70 -19.29 3.39
CA GLU A 14 -12.34 -20.32 2.56
C GLU A 14 -11.34 -21.04 1.66
N ALA A 15 -10.19 -20.43 1.41
CA ALA A 15 -9.14 -20.98 0.56
C ALA A 15 -8.08 -21.74 1.34
N CYS A 16 -8.03 -21.60 2.68
CA CYS A 16 -6.91 -22.06 3.49
C CYS A 16 -7.33 -22.55 4.88
N ASP A 17 -6.77 -23.70 5.26
CA ASP A 17 -6.88 -24.22 6.61
C ASP A 17 -5.72 -23.75 7.49
N SER A 18 -5.98 -23.62 8.80
CA SER A 18 -4.92 -23.34 9.77
C SER A 18 -3.83 -24.42 9.71
N GLY A 19 -2.58 -23.98 9.73
CA GLY A 19 -1.40 -24.84 9.60
C GLY A 19 -0.87 -24.99 8.18
N ASN A 20 -1.56 -24.47 7.16
CA ASN A 20 -1.05 -24.40 5.81
C ASN A 20 -0.01 -23.26 5.67
N SER A 21 0.92 -23.37 4.73
CA SER A 21 1.84 -22.28 4.41
C SER A 21 1.06 -21.02 4.00
N LEU A 22 1.35 -19.88 4.61
CA LEU A 22 0.69 -18.62 4.26
C LEU A 22 0.87 -18.28 2.76
N ALA A 23 2.04 -18.55 2.21
CA ALA A 23 2.29 -18.33 0.78
C ALA A 23 1.36 -19.19 -0.09
N SER A 24 1.22 -20.49 0.25
CA SER A 24 0.33 -21.40 -0.48
C SER A 24 -1.15 -20.99 -0.35
N CYS A 25 -1.55 -20.45 0.80
CA CYS A 25 -2.90 -19.94 1.00
C CYS A 25 -3.22 -18.79 0.04
N ILE A 26 -2.30 -17.84 -0.09
CA ILE A 26 -2.49 -16.67 -0.96
C ILE A 26 -2.51 -17.09 -2.43
N THR A 27 -1.59 -17.94 -2.87
CA THR A 27 -1.56 -18.41 -4.25
C THR A 27 -2.80 -19.24 -4.60
N SER A 28 -3.24 -20.14 -3.69
CA SER A 28 -4.48 -20.90 -3.87
C SER A 28 -5.73 -20.02 -3.95
N LEU A 29 -5.77 -18.92 -3.18
CA LEU A 29 -6.87 -17.97 -3.25
C LEU A 29 -6.91 -17.28 -4.62
N ALA A 30 -5.76 -16.86 -5.13
CA ALA A 30 -5.63 -16.25 -6.45
C ALA A 30 -6.03 -17.21 -7.59
N ASP A 31 -5.62 -18.47 -7.50
CA ASP A 31 -5.88 -19.49 -8.54
C ASP A 31 -7.34 -19.95 -8.57
N LYS A 32 -8.06 -19.80 -7.45
CA LYS A 32 -9.47 -20.26 -7.32
C LYS A 32 -10.49 -19.18 -7.65
N SER A 33 -10.10 -17.94 -7.79
CA SER A 33 -11.00 -16.80 -7.92
C SER A 33 -10.48 -15.79 -8.92
N GLU A 34 -11.37 -15.02 -9.51
CA GLU A 34 -10.99 -13.92 -10.36
C GLU A 34 -10.18 -12.87 -9.58
N SER A 35 -9.13 -12.34 -10.21
CA SER A 35 -8.24 -11.34 -9.60
C SER A 35 -9.00 -10.07 -9.18
N SER A 36 -10.03 -9.69 -9.93
CA SER A 36 -10.92 -8.56 -9.60
C SER A 36 -11.68 -8.74 -8.29
N ILE A 37 -11.84 -9.98 -7.83
CA ILE A 37 -12.55 -10.33 -6.58
C ILE A 37 -11.58 -10.39 -5.40
N THR A 38 -10.40 -11.00 -5.61
CA THR A 38 -9.40 -11.22 -4.57
C THR A 38 -8.42 -10.07 -4.42
N ASN A 39 -8.30 -9.21 -5.42
CA ASN A 39 -7.25 -8.20 -5.57
C ASN A 39 -5.84 -8.79 -5.63
N ILE A 40 -5.70 -10.09 -5.94
CA ILE A 40 -4.43 -10.77 -6.11
C ILE A 40 -4.24 -11.07 -7.59
N TYR A 41 -3.15 -10.59 -8.16
CA TYR A 41 -2.80 -10.77 -9.56
C TYR A 41 -1.56 -11.63 -9.68
N HIS A 42 -1.65 -12.67 -10.51
CA HIS A 42 -0.49 -13.50 -10.87
C HIS A 42 0.27 -12.79 -12.00
N HIS A 43 1.48 -12.32 -11.67
CA HIS A 43 2.34 -11.57 -12.59
C HIS A 43 3.16 -12.49 -13.48
N ASP A 44 2.50 -13.40 -14.19
CA ASP A 44 3.12 -14.24 -15.22
C ASP A 44 3.24 -13.50 -16.57
N SER A 45 3.71 -14.22 -17.58
CA SER A 45 3.89 -13.65 -18.92
C SER A 45 2.58 -13.32 -19.65
N SER A 46 1.43 -13.78 -19.14
CA SER A 46 0.11 -13.52 -19.73
C SER A 46 -0.53 -12.23 -19.23
N LEU A 47 -0.11 -11.75 -18.05
CA LEU A 47 -0.66 -10.53 -17.45
C LEU A 47 -0.12 -9.28 -18.13
N SER A 48 -1.00 -8.58 -18.83
CA SER A 48 -0.65 -7.32 -19.48
C SER A 48 -0.16 -6.27 -18.46
N ASN A 49 0.99 -5.65 -18.75
CA ASN A 49 1.65 -4.67 -17.88
C ASN A 49 2.02 -5.20 -16.49
N GLY A 50 2.04 -6.51 -16.29
CA GLY A 50 2.54 -7.16 -15.08
C GLY A 50 4.07 -7.18 -15.01
N ALA A 51 4.62 -7.65 -13.89
CA ALA A 51 6.07 -7.75 -13.68
C ALA A 51 6.73 -8.90 -14.48
N GLY A 52 5.95 -9.91 -14.88
CA GLY A 52 6.47 -11.10 -15.59
C GLY A 52 7.38 -12.00 -14.75
N ASP A 53 7.29 -11.93 -13.43
CA ASP A 53 8.19 -12.61 -12.47
C ASP A 53 7.55 -13.80 -11.75
N ASN A 54 6.36 -14.21 -12.19
CA ASN A 54 5.53 -15.24 -11.55
C ASN A 54 5.17 -14.97 -10.08
N SER A 55 5.28 -13.73 -9.63
CA SER A 55 4.80 -13.35 -8.30
C SER A 55 3.27 -13.21 -8.27
N TYR A 56 2.72 -13.34 -7.06
CA TYR A 56 1.31 -13.03 -6.78
C TYR A 56 1.28 -11.73 -5.97
N ARG A 57 0.70 -10.67 -6.49
CA ARG A 57 0.72 -9.35 -5.85
C ARG A 57 -0.68 -8.84 -5.57
N TYR A 58 -0.84 -8.21 -4.41
CA TYR A 58 -2.06 -7.50 -4.07
C TYR A 58 -2.05 -6.12 -4.75
N ALA A 59 -3.12 -5.83 -5.49
CA ALA A 59 -3.36 -4.53 -6.12
C ALA A 59 -4.63 -3.90 -5.55
N GLY A 60 -4.76 -2.57 -5.67
CA GLY A 60 -6.00 -1.87 -5.42
C GLY A 60 -7.07 -2.26 -6.43
N GLY A 61 -8.32 -2.09 -6.06
CA GLY A 61 -9.43 -2.24 -7.00
C GLY A 61 -9.61 -0.97 -7.82
N ASP A 62 -10.11 -1.14 -9.03
CA ASP A 62 -10.58 0.00 -9.79
C ASP A 62 -11.73 0.67 -9.02
N TYR A 63 -11.70 2.00 -9.05
CA TYR A 63 -12.78 2.77 -8.48
C TYR A 63 -14.07 2.44 -9.25
N GLN A 64 -14.88 1.59 -8.67
CA GLN A 64 -16.21 1.32 -9.22
C GLN A 64 -17.18 2.36 -8.68
N VAL A 65 -17.67 3.14 -9.60
CA VAL A 65 -18.76 4.06 -9.35
C VAL A 65 -20.06 3.26 -9.35
N THR A 66 -20.63 2.97 -8.17
CA THR A 66 -22.01 2.48 -8.15
C THR A 66 -22.96 3.64 -8.22
N GLU A 67 -23.72 3.70 -9.29
CA GLU A 67 -24.83 4.62 -9.40
C GLU A 67 -26.04 4.01 -8.67
N LYS A 68 -26.49 4.66 -7.61
CA LYS A 68 -27.77 4.34 -6.98
C LYS A 68 -28.76 5.46 -7.21
N SER A 69 -29.98 5.09 -7.52
CA SER A 69 -31.08 6.02 -7.64
C SER A 69 -31.58 6.36 -6.24
N MET A 70 -31.37 7.59 -5.77
CA MET A 70 -31.86 8.04 -4.46
C MET A 70 -33.29 8.56 -4.50
N LEU A 71 -33.57 9.41 -5.46
CA LEU A 71 -34.85 10.05 -5.71
C LEU A 71 -35.11 9.97 -7.20
N SER A 72 -36.35 10.11 -7.63
CA SER A 72 -36.67 10.15 -9.05
C SER A 72 -35.83 11.22 -9.75
N GLY A 73 -35.01 10.83 -10.72
CA GLY A 73 -34.11 11.71 -11.45
C GLY A 73 -32.73 11.96 -10.83
N PHE A 74 -32.46 11.45 -9.61
CA PHE A 74 -31.16 11.54 -9.00
C PHE A 74 -30.41 10.22 -9.02
N LYS A 75 -29.12 10.32 -9.34
CA LYS A 75 -28.16 9.25 -9.10
C LYS A 75 -27.06 9.79 -8.22
N TYR A 76 -26.66 9.06 -7.22
CA TYR A 76 -25.44 9.38 -6.50
C TYR A 76 -24.35 8.38 -6.85
N VAL A 77 -23.16 8.91 -6.85
CA VAL A 77 -21.97 8.14 -7.11
C VAL A 77 -21.14 8.21 -5.85
N LEU A 78 -20.83 7.05 -5.29
CA LEU A 78 -19.81 6.99 -4.25
C LEU A 78 -18.47 7.33 -4.88
N SER A 79 -18.03 8.54 -4.66
CA SER A 79 -16.63 8.88 -4.85
C SER A 79 -15.86 8.46 -3.62
N ALA A 80 -14.57 8.22 -3.78
CA ALA A 80 -13.67 8.08 -2.67
C ALA A 80 -13.96 9.17 -1.63
N LYS A 81 -13.92 8.77 -0.38
CA LYS A 81 -14.01 9.66 0.76
C LYS A 81 -13.06 10.83 0.54
N SER A 82 -13.55 12.05 0.41
CA SER A 82 -12.65 13.17 0.48
C SER A 82 -12.04 13.20 1.87
N SER A 83 -10.77 13.49 1.96
CA SER A 83 -10.02 13.45 3.21
C SER A 83 -10.56 14.39 4.28
N SER A 84 -11.35 15.39 3.90
CA SER A 84 -11.83 16.42 4.82
C SER A 84 -13.20 16.14 5.44
N ASP A 85 -14.08 15.42 4.77
CA ASP A 85 -15.49 15.33 5.21
C ASP A 85 -16.23 14.05 4.79
N GLY A 86 -15.60 13.21 4.00
CA GLY A 86 -16.16 11.92 3.57
C GLY A 86 -17.43 12.05 2.74
N VAL A 87 -17.51 12.99 1.85
CA VAL A 87 -18.73 13.36 1.12
C VAL A 87 -19.06 12.39 -0.01
N ILE A 88 -20.32 11.99 -0.10
CA ILE A 88 -20.88 11.31 -1.29
C ILE A 88 -21.10 12.35 -2.37
N ASN A 89 -20.53 12.16 -3.56
CA ASN A 89 -20.84 12.99 -4.70
C ASN A 89 -22.14 12.54 -5.35
N MET A 90 -23.03 13.47 -5.57
CA MET A 90 -24.27 13.25 -6.29
C MET A 90 -24.16 13.76 -7.73
N TYR A 91 -24.74 13.02 -8.65
CA TYR A 91 -24.78 13.40 -10.07
C TYR A 91 -26.21 13.43 -10.56
N CYS A 92 -26.53 14.46 -11.33
CA CYS A 92 -27.77 14.59 -12.06
C CYS A 92 -27.43 14.71 -13.54
N ASN A 93 -27.93 13.75 -14.35
CA ASN A 93 -27.66 13.71 -15.79
C ASN A 93 -26.15 13.78 -16.14
N GLY A 94 -25.30 13.12 -15.32
CA GLY A 94 -23.85 13.13 -15.50
C GLY A 94 -23.14 14.38 -14.97
N LEU A 95 -23.84 15.36 -14.46
CA LEU A 95 -23.26 16.56 -13.85
C LEU A 95 -23.26 16.42 -12.32
N LYS A 96 -22.14 16.72 -11.71
CA LYS A 96 -22.01 16.73 -10.24
C LYS A 96 -22.93 17.78 -9.64
N VAL A 97 -23.77 17.37 -8.69
CA VAL A 97 -24.69 18.25 -7.97
C VAL A 97 -24.43 18.18 -6.47
N TYR A 98 -24.89 19.19 -5.77
CA TYR A 98 -24.60 19.36 -4.35
C TYR A 98 -25.87 19.37 -3.49
N ASP A 99 -27.03 19.13 -4.08
CA ASP A 99 -28.31 19.00 -3.37
C ASP A 99 -29.34 18.14 -4.08
N SER A 100 -30.50 17.97 -3.45
CA SER A 100 -31.57 17.10 -3.92
C SER A 100 -32.32 17.60 -5.15
N THR A 101 -32.08 18.81 -5.62
CA THR A 101 -32.87 19.44 -6.68
C THR A 101 -32.26 19.35 -8.07
N CYS A 102 -31.13 18.65 -8.23
CA CYS A 102 -30.42 18.61 -9.51
C CYS A 102 -29.92 19.97 -10.03
N SER A 103 -30.07 21.00 -9.28
CA SER A 103 -29.74 22.39 -9.69
C SER A 103 -28.99 23.18 -8.62
N SER A 104 -28.82 22.63 -7.44
CA SER A 104 -28.24 23.31 -6.28
C SER A 104 -26.76 23.02 -6.09
N THR A 105 -26.11 23.81 -5.27
CA THR A 105 -24.69 23.75 -4.95
C THR A 105 -24.39 23.18 -3.57
N LYS A 106 -25.36 22.54 -2.90
CA LYS A 106 -25.16 21.95 -1.58
C LYS A 106 -24.88 20.45 -1.64
N TYR A 107 -24.00 19.98 -0.79
CA TYR A 107 -23.73 18.56 -0.61
C TYR A 107 -24.88 17.86 0.11
N TYR A 108 -25.20 16.66 -0.35
CA TYR A 108 -26.16 15.79 0.29
C TYR A 108 -25.50 14.61 0.96
N THR A 109 -25.90 14.39 2.17
CA THR A 109 -25.45 13.34 3.05
C THR A 109 -26.57 12.35 3.38
N LEU A 110 -27.64 12.35 2.58
CA LEU A 110 -28.80 11.52 2.82
C LEU A 110 -29.00 10.54 1.67
N GLN A 111 -29.29 9.30 2.01
CA GLN A 111 -29.73 8.26 1.10
C GLN A 111 -31.07 7.75 1.56
N TYR A 112 -31.99 7.50 0.62
CA TYR A 112 -33.25 6.84 0.91
C TYR A 112 -33.02 5.32 0.94
N ASP A 113 -33.28 4.70 2.09
CA ASP A 113 -33.34 3.25 2.22
C ASP A 113 -34.74 2.77 1.94
N SER A 114 -34.91 2.01 0.87
CA SER A 114 -36.20 1.44 0.47
C SER A 114 -36.75 0.39 1.43
N THR A 115 -35.89 -0.22 2.25
CA THR A 115 -36.26 -1.26 3.23
C THR A 115 -36.82 -0.62 4.48
N SER A 116 -36.11 0.33 5.05
CA SER A 116 -36.58 1.07 6.23
C SER A 116 -37.53 2.21 5.88
N LYS A 117 -37.66 2.56 4.59
CA LYS A 117 -38.41 3.70 4.08
C LYS A 117 -38.01 5.05 4.72
N GLN A 118 -36.75 5.18 5.07
CA GLN A 118 -36.16 6.35 5.70
C GLN A 118 -35.00 6.89 4.89
N TYR A 119 -34.68 8.18 5.09
CA TYR A 119 -33.44 8.76 4.60
C TYR A 119 -32.33 8.47 5.59
N LEU A 120 -31.28 7.80 5.12
CA LEU A 120 -30.09 7.51 5.90
C LEU A 120 -29.17 8.72 5.95
N THR A 121 -28.48 8.89 7.06
CA THR A 121 -27.39 9.85 7.19
C THR A 121 -26.24 9.49 6.23
N TYR A 122 -25.37 10.43 5.97
CA TYR A 122 -24.18 10.14 5.16
C TYR A 122 -23.40 8.92 5.64
N LYS A 123 -23.20 8.79 6.94
CA LYS A 123 -22.47 7.66 7.54
C LYS A 123 -23.20 6.35 7.28
N GLU A 124 -24.50 6.31 7.51
CA GLU A 124 -25.35 5.12 7.27
C GLU A 124 -25.38 4.77 5.78
N ALA A 125 -25.47 5.77 4.90
CA ALA A 125 -25.42 5.56 3.47
C ALA A 125 -24.08 5.00 3.01
N LEU A 126 -22.97 5.44 3.58
CA LEU A 126 -21.64 4.93 3.30
C LEU A 126 -21.49 3.47 3.76
N GLU A 127 -21.96 3.15 4.96
CA GLU A 127 -21.92 1.79 5.50
C GLU A 127 -22.74 0.81 4.65
N VAL A 128 -23.95 1.19 4.26
CA VAL A 128 -24.81 0.38 3.35
C VAL A 128 -24.13 0.18 1.99
N SER A 129 -23.44 1.17 1.49
CA SER A 129 -22.78 1.08 0.18
C SER A 129 -21.50 0.25 0.21
N ILE A 130 -20.77 0.23 1.31
CA ILE A 130 -19.61 -0.64 1.51
C ILE A 130 -20.04 -2.12 1.48
N THR A 131 -21.24 -2.46 1.94
CA THR A 131 -21.77 -3.82 1.87
C THR A 131 -22.16 -4.26 0.47
N ASP A 132 -22.35 -3.35 -0.47
CA ASP A 132 -22.75 -3.62 -1.85
C ASP A 132 -21.57 -3.89 -2.83
N GLY A 133 -20.39 -4.22 -2.32
CA GLY A 133 -19.33 -4.81 -3.14
C GLY A 133 -18.31 -3.86 -3.74
N TYR A 134 -18.04 -2.74 -3.09
CA TYR A 134 -16.95 -1.85 -3.49
C TYR A 134 -15.58 -2.39 -3.15
N VAL A 135 -14.71 -2.42 -4.12
CA VAL A 135 -13.28 -2.61 -3.89
C VAL A 135 -12.59 -1.26 -4.02
N THR A 136 -12.45 -0.56 -2.91
CA THR A 136 -11.54 0.57 -2.77
C THR A 136 -10.20 0.05 -2.23
N LYS A 137 -9.18 0.90 -2.17
CA LYS A 137 -7.90 0.58 -1.50
C LYS A 137 -8.09 0.02 -0.09
N ASP A 138 -9.15 0.40 0.61
CA ASP A 138 -9.45 -0.01 1.98
C ASP A 138 -10.06 -1.41 2.06
N ASN A 139 -10.59 -1.93 0.95
CA ASN A 139 -11.21 -3.25 0.86
C ASN A 139 -10.24 -4.36 0.44
N VAL A 140 -8.98 -4.06 0.16
CA VAL A 140 -7.97 -5.07 -0.14
C VAL A 140 -7.68 -5.88 1.12
N LYS A 141 -8.05 -7.17 1.11
CA LYS A 141 -7.97 -8.08 2.26
C LYS A 141 -6.56 -8.66 2.42
N ASN A 142 -5.61 -7.81 2.77
CA ASN A 142 -4.20 -8.17 2.88
C ASN A 142 -3.56 -7.77 4.23
N PHE A 143 -4.38 -7.52 5.26
CA PHE A 143 -3.87 -7.21 6.60
C PHE A 143 -3.37 -8.46 7.31
N VAL A 144 -2.24 -8.33 8.00
CA VAL A 144 -1.59 -9.37 8.81
C VAL A 144 -1.24 -8.79 10.18
N CYS A 145 -1.48 -9.55 11.23
CA CYS A 145 -0.95 -9.29 12.56
C CYS A 145 0.47 -9.88 12.66
N PHE A 146 1.48 -9.04 12.87
CA PHE A 146 2.86 -9.47 13.01
C PHE A 146 3.53 -8.73 14.18
N GLY A 147 4.19 -9.46 15.05
CA GLY A 147 4.81 -8.91 16.26
C GLY A 147 3.93 -9.07 17.53
N SER A 148 2.74 -9.65 17.41
CA SER A 148 1.84 -9.92 18.53
C SER A 148 1.04 -11.21 18.29
N ASP A 149 0.79 -11.96 19.36
CA ASP A 149 -0.09 -13.13 19.42
C ASP A 149 -1.39 -12.83 20.20
N ALA A 150 -1.65 -11.56 20.48
CA ALA A 150 -2.87 -11.12 21.15
C ALA A 150 -4.12 -11.48 20.32
N SER A 151 -5.21 -11.83 21.00
CA SER A 151 -6.49 -12.17 20.38
C SER A 151 -7.08 -11.03 19.52
N ILE A 152 -6.77 -9.78 19.89
CA ILE A 152 -7.03 -8.58 19.08
C ILE A 152 -5.66 -8.02 18.72
N CYS A 153 -5.41 -7.90 17.42
CA CYS A 153 -4.15 -7.37 16.94
C CYS A 153 -3.99 -5.89 17.32
N PRO A 154 -2.94 -5.53 18.06
CA PRO A 154 -2.66 -4.12 18.30
C PRO A 154 -2.39 -3.39 16.99
N GLU A 155 -2.83 -2.14 16.85
CA GLU A 155 -2.64 -1.37 15.61
C GLU A 155 -1.17 -1.21 15.22
N ASP A 156 -0.27 -1.09 16.20
CA ASP A 156 1.19 -1.08 15.98
C ASP A 156 1.73 -2.38 15.37
N ASN A 157 0.98 -3.47 15.45
CA ASN A 157 1.35 -4.79 14.92
C ASN A 157 0.63 -5.14 13.61
N LEU A 158 -0.07 -4.17 13.00
CA LEU A 158 -0.67 -4.35 11.69
C LEU A 158 0.34 -4.13 10.57
N TYR A 159 0.37 -5.11 9.67
CA TYR A 159 1.13 -5.11 8.43
C TYR A 159 0.20 -5.41 7.27
N ARG A 160 0.67 -5.17 6.04
CA ARG A 160 -0.07 -5.55 4.83
C ARG A 160 0.81 -6.42 3.94
N ILE A 161 0.20 -7.37 3.25
CA ILE A 161 0.88 -8.24 2.31
C ILE A 161 1.04 -7.49 0.98
N ILE A 162 2.28 -7.35 0.50
CA ILE A 162 2.57 -6.89 -0.85
C ILE A 162 2.30 -8.00 -1.85
N GLY A 163 2.75 -9.22 -1.52
CA GLY A 163 2.56 -10.37 -2.39
C GLY A 163 3.35 -11.59 -1.95
N VAL A 164 3.36 -12.59 -2.83
CA VAL A 164 4.17 -13.81 -2.72
C VAL A 164 5.22 -13.81 -3.82
N PHE A 165 6.47 -13.91 -3.43
CA PHE A 165 7.66 -13.89 -4.30
C PHE A 165 8.53 -15.08 -3.98
N ASP A 166 8.78 -15.96 -4.94
CA ASP A 166 9.57 -17.19 -4.74
C ASP A 166 9.12 -17.99 -3.50
N GLY A 167 7.81 -18.14 -3.30
CA GLY A 167 7.22 -18.85 -2.17
C GLY A 167 7.36 -18.15 -0.81
N LYS A 168 7.76 -16.90 -0.76
CA LYS A 168 7.86 -16.09 0.45
C LYS A 168 6.87 -14.94 0.41
N VAL A 169 6.18 -14.68 1.52
CA VAL A 169 5.26 -13.56 1.66
C VAL A 169 6.04 -12.30 2.00
N LYS A 170 5.86 -11.24 1.22
CA LYS A 170 6.45 -9.91 1.46
C LYS A 170 5.45 -9.03 2.20
N LEU A 171 5.86 -8.50 3.34
CA LEU A 171 5.06 -7.61 4.17
C LEU A 171 5.61 -6.19 4.18
N ILE A 172 4.72 -5.22 4.35
CA ILE A 172 5.03 -3.83 4.67
C ILE A 172 4.26 -3.43 5.94
N LYS A 173 4.88 -2.67 6.82
CA LYS A 173 4.17 -2.07 7.97
C LYS A 173 2.97 -1.26 7.46
N TRP A 174 1.79 -1.45 8.09
CA TRP A 174 0.59 -0.72 7.63
C TRP A 174 0.71 0.77 7.81
N ASP A 175 1.01 1.23 9.03
CA ASP A 175 1.23 2.64 9.33
C ASP A 175 2.73 2.96 9.39
N TYR A 176 3.10 4.22 9.43
CA TYR A 176 4.50 4.61 9.58
C TYR A 176 5.08 4.06 10.88
N ALA A 177 6.34 3.66 10.85
CA ALA A 177 6.99 3.16 12.04
C ALA A 177 7.30 4.31 13.00
N ASN A 178 7.01 4.08 14.29
CA ASN A 178 7.25 5.05 15.36
C ASN A 178 8.64 4.86 16.01
N GLY A 179 8.98 5.79 16.91
CA GLY A 179 10.25 5.75 17.63
C GLY A 179 10.40 4.56 18.58
N ASN A 180 9.30 3.95 19.04
CA ASN A 180 9.38 2.71 19.83
C ASN A 180 9.83 1.53 18.97
N LEU A 181 9.50 1.54 17.71
CA LEU A 181 9.82 0.45 16.78
C LEU A 181 11.21 0.63 16.13
N LEU A 182 11.51 1.83 15.63
CA LEU A 182 12.78 2.10 14.92
C LEU A 182 13.84 2.80 15.78
N GLY A 183 13.50 3.25 16.98
CA GLY A 183 14.39 4.04 17.85
C GLY A 183 14.46 5.52 17.44
N THR A 184 15.06 6.31 18.31
CA THR A 184 15.34 7.74 18.10
C THR A 184 16.86 8.02 18.05
N ASN A 185 17.64 7.00 17.74
CA ASN A 185 19.06 7.04 17.38
C ASN A 185 19.24 6.72 15.89
N GLY A 186 20.47 6.54 15.46
CA GLY A 186 20.78 6.29 14.04
C GLY A 186 20.36 7.48 13.17
N ASP A 187 19.61 7.21 12.12
CA ASP A 187 19.13 8.23 11.17
C ASP A 187 17.79 8.88 11.58
N TYR A 188 17.42 8.86 12.87
CA TYR A 188 16.26 9.62 13.34
C TYR A 188 16.43 11.12 13.10
N ALA A 189 15.45 11.74 12.44
CA ALA A 189 15.46 13.16 12.11
C ALA A 189 14.63 13.99 13.09
N SER A 190 13.34 13.66 13.21
CA SER A 190 12.38 14.43 13.99
C SER A 190 11.06 13.68 14.12
N SER A 191 10.14 14.25 14.88
CA SER A 191 8.73 13.87 14.84
C SER A 191 7.86 15.09 14.58
N SER A 192 6.74 14.89 13.89
CA SER A 192 5.76 15.93 13.55
C SER A 192 4.35 15.44 13.80
N SER A 193 3.44 16.37 14.19
CA SER A 193 2.02 16.06 14.33
C SER A 193 1.41 15.71 12.98
N THR A 194 0.42 14.82 13.00
CA THR A 194 -0.44 14.52 11.85
C THR A 194 -1.52 15.58 11.63
N ASP A 195 -1.67 16.52 12.56
CA ASP A 195 -2.64 17.62 12.45
C ASP A 195 -2.37 18.45 11.19
N GLY A 196 -3.40 18.64 10.38
CA GLY A 196 -3.30 19.38 9.11
C GLY A 196 -2.96 18.53 7.88
N TYR A 197 -2.67 17.25 8.03
CA TYR A 197 -2.49 16.32 6.92
C TYR A 197 -3.83 15.64 6.57
N LEU A 198 -4.60 16.28 5.75
CA LEU A 198 -5.97 15.87 5.40
C LEU A 198 -6.09 14.51 4.67
N GLN A 199 -4.97 13.86 4.35
CA GLN A 199 -4.95 12.64 3.53
C GLN A 199 -4.30 11.45 4.22
N TYR A 200 -3.91 11.61 5.48
CA TYR A 200 -3.31 10.56 6.26
C TYR A 200 -4.36 9.56 6.78
N ASP A 201 -4.30 8.34 6.29
CA ASP A 201 -5.25 7.27 6.65
C ASP A 201 -4.76 6.39 7.81
N GLY A 202 -3.62 6.71 8.42
CA GLY A 202 -3.07 5.99 9.57
C GLY A 202 -3.80 6.29 10.90
N PHE A 203 -3.39 5.60 11.94
CA PHE A 203 -3.93 5.81 13.29
C PHE A 203 -3.06 6.70 14.19
N GLN A 204 -1.78 6.88 13.82
CA GLN A 204 -0.85 7.65 14.63
C GLN A 204 -1.15 9.14 14.58
N THR A 205 -1.02 9.80 15.72
CA THR A 205 -1.11 11.27 15.84
C THR A 205 0.24 11.96 15.64
N THR A 206 1.32 11.19 15.56
CA THR A 206 2.68 11.68 15.38
C THR A 206 3.42 10.78 14.40
N ILE A 207 3.98 11.37 13.36
CA ILE A 207 4.86 10.70 12.40
C ILE A 207 6.30 10.91 12.81
N TYR A 208 7.07 9.83 12.84
CA TYR A 208 8.51 9.85 13.06
C TYR A 208 9.20 9.87 11.71
N ASN A 209 10.02 10.90 11.51
CA ASN A 209 10.78 11.11 10.29
C ASN A 209 12.20 10.60 10.49
N TYR A 210 12.72 9.95 9.46
CA TYR A 210 14.07 9.41 9.42
C TYR A 210 14.78 9.96 8.20
N TYR A 211 16.08 10.32 8.37
CA TYR A 211 16.96 10.51 7.23
C TYR A 211 17.17 9.16 6.54
N TRP A 212 17.42 9.16 5.24
CA TRP A 212 17.83 7.94 4.58
C TRP A 212 19.29 7.59 4.90
N ASN A 213 20.16 8.61 4.93
CA ASN A 213 21.56 8.53 5.38
C ASN A 213 22.07 9.93 5.73
N ASN A 214 22.25 10.24 7.01
CA ASN A 214 22.67 11.59 7.48
C ASN A 214 24.15 11.67 7.91
N LYS A 215 24.99 10.72 7.53
CA LYS A 215 26.42 10.79 7.86
C LYS A 215 27.08 11.95 7.13
N LEU A 216 27.38 13.04 7.87
CA LEU A 216 27.86 14.32 7.35
C LEU A 216 29.02 14.24 6.35
N GLU A 217 29.92 13.29 6.48
CA GLU A 217 31.08 13.12 5.61
C GLU A 217 30.88 12.11 4.48
N THR A 218 29.85 11.26 4.60
CA THR A 218 29.54 10.15 3.68
C THR A 218 28.06 10.06 3.38
N ALA A 219 27.31 11.15 3.44
CA ALA A 219 25.89 11.21 3.10
C ALA A 219 25.71 10.90 1.60
N THR A 220 25.75 9.62 1.27
CA THR A 220 25.52 9.11 -0.07
C THR A 220 24.30 8.20 -0.07
N ASN A 221 23.71 7.97 -1.23
CA ASN A 221 22.62 7.04 -1.42
C ASN A 221 23.09 5.56 -1.47
N THR A 222 24.15 5.24 -0.73
CA THR A 222 24.66 3.88 -0.58
C THR A 222 23.97 3.17 0.57
N TRP A 223 23.08 2.22 0.28
CA TRP A 223 22.25 1.55 1.27
C TRP A 223 23.02 0.90 2.40
N SER A 224 24.19 0.30 2.12
CA SER A 224 25.02 -0.33 3.13
C SER A 224 25.60 0.63 4.18
N LEU A 225 25.68 1.91 3.85
CA LEU A 225 26.21 2.97 4.73
C LEU A 225 25.11 3.69 5.52
N SER A 226 23.85 3.53 5.14
CA SER A 226 22.69 4.13 5.79
C SER A 226 22.52 3.61 7.22
N GLU A 227 22.38 4.50 8.19
CA GLU A 227 22.02 4.12 9.56
C GLU A 227 20.54 3.81 9.68
N LEU A 228 19.67 4.36 8.82
CA LEU A 228 18.31 3.87 8.70
C LEU A 228 18.29 2.37 8.43
N ASN A 229 19.14 1.89 7.50
CA ASN A 229 19.29 0.46 7.24
C ASN A 229 19.87 -0.30 8.44
N THR A 230 21.09 0.09 8.87
CA THR A 230 21.88 -0.75 9.78
C THR A 230 21.44 -0.66 11.23
N ILE A 231 21.05 0.53 11.69
CA ILE A 231 20.64 0.78 13.08
C ILE A 231 19.12 0.69 13.21
N ASN A 232 18.36 1.50 12.47
CA ASN A 232 16.92 1.58 12.69
C ASN A 232 16.18 0.33 12.23
N LEU A 233 16.41 -0.13 11.00
CA LEU A 233 15.71 -1.28 10.43
C LEU A 233 16.30 -2.63 10.86
N ASN A 234 17.60 -2.82 10.77
CA ASN A 234 18.19 -4.15 10.97
C ASN A 234 18.76 -4.38 12.39
N THR A 235 18.70 -3.40 13.28
CA THR A 235 19.03 -3.56 14.69
C THR A 235 17.83 -3.25 15.57
N ASN A 236 17.35 -2.01 15.61
CA ASN A 236 16.28 -1.60 16.50
C ASN A 236 14.97 -2.33 16.21
N PHE A 237 14.50 -2.32 14.96
CA PHE A 237 13.27 -3.01 14.58
C PHE A 237 13.32 -4.49 14.97
N LEU A 238 14.39 -5.21 14.63
CA LEU A 238 14.50 -6.64 14.93
C LEU A 238 14.52 -6.94 16.43
N ASN A 239 15.14 -6.07 17.22
CA ASN A 239 15.15 -6.20 18.67
C ASN A 239 13.77 -5.89 19.27
N ASN A 240 13.10 -4.83 18.76
CA ASN A 240 11.85 -4.35 19.34
C ASN A 240 10.64 -5.22 19.00
N ILE A 241 10.64 -5.95 17.87
CA ILE A 241 9.62 -6.98 17.61
C ILE A 241 9.85 -8.28 18.38
N GLY A 242 11.02 -8.45 18.99
CA GLY A 242 11.39 -9.64 19.75
C GLY A 242 11.85 -10.84 18.90
N THR A 243 12.60 -11.73 19.53
CA THR A 243 13.29 -12.85 18.85
C THR A 243 12.33 -13.81 18.15
N THR A 244 11.18 -14.10 18.73
CA THR A 244 10.16 -14.99 18.16
C THR A 244 9.75 -14.53 16.77
N TRP A 245 9.45 -13.25 16.64
CA TRP A 245 9.00 -12.66 15.39
C TRP A 245 10.15 -12.39 14.41
N ALA A 246 11.28 -11.91 14.92
CA ALA A 246 12.50 -11.71 14.12
C ALA A 246 13.00 -13.03 13.46
N ASN A 247 12.73 -14.19 14.08
CA ASN A 247 13.08 -15.50 13.53
C ASN A 247 12.15 -15.96 12.40
N LYS A 248 10.96 -15.38 12.24
CA LYS A 248 10.05 -15.63 11.12
C LYS A 248 10.46 -14.88 9.85
N ILE A 249 11.31 -13.86 9.99
CA ILE A 249 11.79 -13.05 8.87
C ILE A 249 12.97 -13.76 8.18
N ALA A 250 12.89 -13.84 6.86
CA ALA A 250 13.98 -14.37 6.03
C ALA A 250 15.06 -13.30 5.81
N THR A 251 16.31 -13.74 5.78
CA THR A 251 17.38 -12.90 5.19
C THR A 251 17.19 -12.88 3.68
N THR A 252 17.24 -11.71 3.09
CA THR A 252 16.94 -11.48 1.67
C THR A 252 18.05 -10.66 1.04
N THR A 253 18.33 -10.92 -0.22
CA THR A 253 19.21 -10.08 -1.03
C THR A 253 18.38 -8.95 -1.66
N TRP A 254 18.47 -7.77 -1.09
CA TRP A 254 17.83 -6.56 -1.59
C TRP A 254 18.58 -6.02 -2.80
N LYS A 255 17.85 -5.55 -3.80
CA LYS A 255 18.39 -4.81 -4.93
C LYS A 255 18.47 -3.33 -4.55
N VAL A 256 19.64 -2.75 -4.63
CA VAL A 256 19.93 -1.39 -4.13
C VAL A 256 20.77 -0.59 -5.11
N GLY A 257 20.73 -0.99 -6.38
CA GLY A 257 21.43 -0.28 -7.47
C GLY A 257 20.81 1.08 -7.74
N GLY A 258 21.65 2.01 -8.16
CA GLY A 258 21.21 3.34 -8.54
C GLY A 258 20.47 3.36 -9.88
N ASN A 259 19.44 4.17 -9.95
CA ASN A 259 18.62 4.38 -11.14
C ASN A 259 18.41 5.88 -11.40
N THR A 260 17.90 6.22 -12.56
CA THR A 260 17.55 7.60 -12.91
C THR A 260 16.03 7.77 -12.93
N GLU A 261 15.56 9.01 -12.90
CA GLU A 261 14.12 9.30 -13.08
C GLU A 261 13.56 8.64 -14.34
N ALA A 262 14.30 8.76 -15.46
CA ALA A 262 13.91 8.17 -16.74
C ALA A 262 13.80 6.63 -16.70
N ASN A 263 14.47 5.98 -15.75
CA ASN A 263 14.48 4.51 -15.66
C ASN A 263 13.43 3.95 -14.70
N ILE A 264 13.05 4.68 -13.64
CA ILE A 264 12.11 4.14 -12.65
C ILE A 264 10.94 5.08 -12.29
N LYS A 265 11.06 6.38 -12.49
CA LYS A 265 10.00 7.35 -12.17
C LYS A 265 9.13 7.66 -13.39
N ASP A 266 9.76 7.90 -14.54
CA ASP A 266 9.09 8.35 -15.76
C ASP A 266 8.68 7.19 -16.68
N VAL A 267 8.61 5.99 -16.15
CA VAL A 267 8.19 4.77 -16.85
C VAL A 267 7.04 4.06 -16.14
N LEU A 268 6.48 3.05 -16.79
CA LEU A 268 5.41 2.22 -16.24
C LEU A 268 5.93 1.31 -15.12
N PRO A 269 5.09 0.87 -14.18
CA PRO A 269 5.47 -0.05 -13.11
C PRO A 269 6.24 -1.29 -13.57
N ALA A 270 5.84 -1.90 -14.70
CA ALA A 270 6.52 -3.07 -15.27
C ALA A 270 7.96 -2.74 -15.71
N THR A 271 8.18 -1.59 -16.35
CA THR A 271 9.51 -1.14 -16.74
C THR A 271 10.35 -0.75 -15.53
N THR A 272 9.72 -0.09 -14.53
CA THR A 272 10.38 0.19 -13.25
C THR A 272 10.88 -1.09 -12.59
N TYR A 273 10.05 -2.13 -12.54
CA TYR A 273 10.43 -3.43 -11.99
C TYR A 273 11.64 -4.04 -12.72
N LEU A 274 11.64 -4.03 -14.04
CA LEU A 274 12.77 -4.52 -14.84
C LEU A 274 14.06 -3.79 -14.51
N ASN A 275 14.01 -2.47 -14.43
CA ASN A 275 15.18 -1.63 -14.20
C ASN A 275 15.65 -1.66 -12.73
N GLU A 276 14.76 -1.89 -11.78
CA GLU A 276 15.05 -1.89 -10.36
C GLU A 276 15.48 -3.27 -9.85
N ILE A 277 14.84 -4.33 -10.33
CA ILE A 277 14.96 -5.68 -9.77
C ILE A 277 15.64 -6.66 -10.74
N THR A 278 15.20 -6.74 -11.98
CA THR A 278 15.66 -7.76 -12.93
C THR A 278 17.00 -7.39 -13.55
N ASN A 279 17.10 -6.18 -14.07
CA ASN A 279 18.28 -5.64 -14.72
C ASN A 279 18.60 -4.26 -14.14
N PRO A 280 19.04 -4.16 -12.87
CA PRO A 280 19.31 -2.89 -12.25
C PRO A 280 20.30 -2.08 -13.10
N VAL A 281 19.86 -0.89 -13.50
CA VAL A 281 20.70 0.03 -14.27
C VAL A 281 21.65 0.73 -13.30
N ILE A 282 22.95 0.55 -13.51
CA ILE A 282 23.99 1.19 -12.72
C ILE A 282 24.45 2.42 -13.50
N THR A 283 24.04 3.60 -13.05
CA THR A 283 24.47 4.86 -13.68
C THR A 283 25.64 5.50 -12.97
N ASN A 284 25.83 5.18 -11.70
CA ASN A 284 26.99 5.60 -10.93
C ASN A 284 27.75 4.38 -10.39
N THR A 285 28.91 4.12 -10.93
CA THR A 285 29.60 2.83 -10.79
C THR A 285 30.61 2.77 -9.64
N THR A 286 30.84 3.87 -8.91
CA THR A 286 32.06 3.94 -8.11
C THR A 286 31.92 3.25 -6.75
N ASP A 287 30.73 3.19 -6.11
CA ASP A 287 30.64 2.70 -4.75
C ASP A 287 29.35 1.94 -4.39
N ASN A 288 28.40 1.80 -5.31
CA ASN A 288 27.11 1.17 -4.99
C ASN A 288 27.09 -0.30 -5.38
N ALA A 289 27.21 -1.17 -4.39
CA ALA A 289 26.80 -2.55 -4.56
C ALA A 289 25.34 -2.58 -5.03
N THR A 290 25.05 -3.33 -6.12
CA THR A 290 23.69 -3.48 -6.64
C THR A 290 22.81 -4.34 -5.74
N THR A 291 23.40 -4.93 -4.69
CA THR A 291 22.72 -5.84 -3.77
C THR A 291 23.23 -5.65 -2.35
N TYR A 292 22.32 -5.88 -1.40
CA TYR A 292 22.62 -5.88 0.02
C TYR A 292 21.83 -7.00 0.74
N SER A 293 22.51 -7.80 1.55
CA SER A 293 21.87 -8.90 2.28
C SER A 293 21.45 -8.45 3.67
N ALA A 294 20.14 -8.42 3.92
CA ALA A 294 19.55 -8.02 5.21
C ALA A 294 18.19 -8.68 5.42
N LYS A 295 17.66 -8.59 6.64
CA LYS A 295 16.29 -9.04 6.92
C LYS A 295 15.27 -7.98 6.52
N ILE A 296 15.54 -6.72 6.80
CA ILE A 296 14.61 -5.61 6.63
C ILE A 296 15.13 -4.66 5.57
N GLY A 297 14.22 -4.20 4.72
CA GLY A 297 14.43 -3.11 3.77
C GLY A 297 13.27 -2.13 3.82
N LEU A 298 13.14 -1.36 2.76
CA LEU A 298 11.99 -0.51 2.47
C LEU A 298 11.31 -1.00 1.18
N MET A 299 10.14 -0.46 0.85
CA MET A 299 9.48 -0.80 -0.40
C MET A 299 10.32 -0.41 -1.61
N TYR A 300 10.20 -1.17 -2.66
CA TYR A 300 10.64 -0.77 -3.98
C TYR A 300 9.65 0.22 -4.59
N VAL A 301 10.14 1.04 -5.50
CA VAL A 301 9.28 1.91 -6.31
C VAL A 301 8.26 1.08 -7.09
N SER A 302 8.68 -0.06 -7.63
CA SER A 302 7.79 -1.00 -8.33
C SER A 302 6.74 -1.65 -7.43
N ASP A 303 7.02 -1.87 -6.13
CA ASP A 303 6.00 -2.36 -5.18
C ASP A 303 4.84 -1.37 -5.09
N TYR A 304 5.16 -0.07 -4.98
CA TYR A 304 4.16 0.99 -4.96
C TYR A 304 3.38 1.08 -6.28
N GLY A 305 4.08 0.98 -7.41
CA GLY A 305 3.46 1.00 -8.72
C GLY A 305 2.40 -0.09 -8.88
N PHE A 306 2.73 -1.32 -8.49
CA PHE A 306 1.82 -2.46 -8.58
C PHE A 306 0.77 -2.53 -7.48
N ALA A 307 0.91 -1.75 -6.40
CA ALA A 307 -0.11 -1.64 -5.37
C ALA A 307 -1.34 -0.85 -5.81
N ALA A 308 -1.24 -0.08 -6.88
CA ALA A 308 -2.37 0.54 -7.56
C ALA A 308 -3.21 -0.51 -8.31
N SER A 309 -4.44 -0.15 -8.67
CA SER A 309 -5.27 -1.00 -9.52
C SER A 309 -4.62 -1.22 -10.90
N PRO A 310 -4.91 -2.33 -11.59
CA PRO A 310 -4.35 -2.63 -12.91
C PRO A 310 -4.55 -1.55 -13.97
N SER A 311 -5.62 -0.78 -13.89
CA SER A 311 -5.86 0.35 -14.80
C SER A 311 -4.77 1.42 -14.71
N ALA A 312 -4.17 1.59 -13.54
CA ALA A 312 -3.08 2.54 -13.33
C ALA A 312 -1.71 2.04 -13.81
N TRP A 313 -1.52 0.72 -14.05
CA TRP A 313 -0.23 0.17 -14.50
C TRP A 313 0.19 0.63 -15.90
N THR A 314 -0.71 1.28 -16.63
CA THR A 314 -0.46 1.94 -17.92
C THR A 314 -0.04 3.41 -17.78
N THR A 315 0.12 3.90 -16.54
CA THR A 315 0.49 5.28 -16.22
C THR A 315 1.91 5.32 -15.63
N THR A 316 2.70 6.30 -16.01
CA THR A 316 4.04 6.49 -15.44
C THR A 316 3.96 6.90 -13.97
N LEU A 317 4.92 6.45 -13.16
CA LEU A 317 4.91 6.69 -11.72
C LEU A 317 5.04 8.15 -11.32
N SER A 318 5.70 8.97 -12.14
CA SER A 318 5.76 10.42 -11.98
C SER A 318 4.40 11.11 -12.11
N LYS A 319 3.41 10.40 -12.65
CA LYS A 319 2.03 10.89 -12.82
C LYS A 319 1.04 10.26 -11.84
N TYR A 320 1.53 9.59 -10.80
CA TYR A 320 0.70 9.04 -9.72
C TYR A 320 0.28 10.13 -8.72
N ASP A 321 0.19 11.39 -9.14
CA ASP A 321 -0.29 12.47 -8.30
C ASP A 321 -1.83 12.54 -8.26
N GLY A 322 -2.37 13.04 -7.17
CA GLY A 322 -3.80 13.21 -6.97
C GLY A 322 -4.34 14.58 -7.38
N ASN A 323 -3.53 15.43 -7.99
CA ASN A 323 -3.90 16.84 -8.25
C ASN A 323 -4.63 17.07 -9.58
N ASP A 324 -4.65 16.09 -10.47
CA ASP A 324 -5.39 16.16 -11.72
C ASP A 324 -6.85 15.75 -11.48
N ALA A 325 -7.80 16.51 -12.02
CA ALA A 325 -9.24 16.24 -11.91
C ALA A 325 -9.64 14.82 -12.40
N ASN A 326 -8.81 14.19 -13.24
CA ASN A 326 -8.98 12.83 -13.71
C ASN A 326 -8.24 11.78 -12.85
N ARG A 327 -7.48 12.19 -11.83
CA ARG A 327 -6.58 11.34 -11.02
C ARG A 327 -6.97 11.25 -9.55
N THR A 328 -8.15 11.64 -9.18
CA THR A 328 -8.74 11.30 -7.86
C THR A 328 -8.62 9.81 -7.57
N SER A 329 -8.33 9.05 -8.63
CA SER A 329 -8.26 7.60 -8.61
C SER A 329 -7.01 7.04 -7.93
N ILE A 330 -5.79 7.56 -8.16
CA ILE A 330 -4.57 6.89 -7.64
C ILE A 330 -4.54 6.80 -6.11
N ARG A 331 -4.93 7.88 -5.43
CA ARG A 331 -5.02 7.90 -3.97
C ARG A 331 -6.06 6.92 -3.42
N THR A 332 -7.07 6.61 -4.21
CA THR A 332 -8.18 5.74 -3.83
C THR A 332 -8.01 4.32 -4.28
N ILE A 333 -7.22 4.09 -5.32
CA ILE A 333 -6.98 2.78 -5.92
C ILE A 333 -5.61 2.20 -5.60
N ASN A 334 -4.71 2.97 -4.97
CA ASN A 334 -3.42 2.47 -4.51
C ASN A 334 -3.45 2.25 -2.99
N TRP A 335 -3.51 0.99 -2.57
CA TRP A 335 -3.62 0.65 -1.17
C TRP A 335 -2.34 0.95 -0.35
N MET A 336 -1.20 1.15 -1.00
CA MET A 336 0.05 1.52 -0.32
C MET A 336 0.14 3.01 0.01
N TYR A 337 -0.62 3.87 -0.67
CA TYR A 337 -0.60 5.30 -0.43
C TYR A 337 -1.17 5.65 0.95
N MET A 338 -0.39 6.37 1.76
CA MET A 338 -0.75 6.75 3.14
C MET A 338 -0.86 8.25 3.38
N GLY A 339 -0.37 9.09 2.47
CA GLY A 339 -0.57 10.54 2.54
C GLY A 339 0.61 11.36 3.06
N PHE A 340 1.67 10.74 3.58
CA PHE A 340 2.92 11.42 3.91
C PHE A 340 4.03 11.05 2.95
N SER A 341 5.06 11.89 2.88
CA SER A 341 6.29 11.52 2.21
C SER A 341 6.98 10.39 2.94
N GLU A 342 7.40 9.37 2.20
CA GLU A 342 8.08 8.20 2.76
C GLU A 342 9.20 7.70 1.85
N TRP A 343 10.20 7.12 2.47
CA TRP A 343 11.35 6.58 1.77
C TRP A 343 11.05 5.27 1.04
N THR A 344 11.66 5.13 -0.14
CA THR A 344 11.85 3.84 -0.79
C THR A 344 13.28 3.33 -0.55
N ILE A 345 13.56 2.09 -0.93
CA ILE A 345 14.92 1.55 -0.89
C ILE A 345 15.76 1.99 -2.09
N SER A 346 15.13 2.56 -3.12
CA SER A 346 15.72 2.76 -4.44
C SER A 346 16.44 4.10 -4.53
N PRO A 347 17.79 4.12 -4.68
CA PRO A 347 18.53 5.35 -4.85
C PRO A 347 18.33 5.96 -6.24
N ASP A 348 18.34 7.28 -6.35
CA ASP A 348 18.46 8.03 -7.59
C ASP A 348 19.91 8.44 -7.84
N SER A 349 20.44 8.08 -8.98
CA SER A 349 21.83 8.39 -9.35
C SER A 349 21.93 9.32 -10.56
N SER A 350 20.81 9.99 -10.93
CA SER A 350 20.77 10.81 -12.15
C SER A 350 21.71 12.02 -12.13
N THR A 351 21.83 12.69 -11.01
CA THR A 351 22.61 13.95 -10.90
C THR A 351 23.44 14.04 -9.63
N ASP A 352 22.98 13.44 -8.54
CA ASP A 352 23.62 13.52 -7.23
C ASP A 352 23.58 12.15 -6.53
N ILE A 353 24.72 11.70 -6.07
CA ILE A 353 24.86 10.50 -5.22
C ILE A 353 24.14 10.62 -3.87
N ARG A 354 23.46 11.71 -3.61
CA ARG A 354 22.73 12.01 -2.37
C ARG A 354 21.23 11.96 -2.53
N THR A 355 20.70 11.58 -3.68
CA THR A 355 19.25 11.53 -3.90
C THR A 355 18.71 10.11 -3.85
N VAL A 356 17.49 9.96 -3.33
CA VAL A 356 16.75 8.71 -3.20
C VAL A 356 15.30 8.95 -3.60
N PHE A 357 14.68 7.97 -4.26
CA PHE A 357 13.27 8.06 -4.58
C PHE A 357 12.42 7.93 -3.32
N ASN A 358 11.38 8.75 -3.26
CA ASN A 358 10.39 8.75 -2.20
C ASN A 358 8.99 8.89 -2.77
N LEU A 359 7.99 8.47 -2.01
CA LEU A 359 6.60 8.82 -2.27
C LEU A 359 6.34 10.20 -1.69
N HIS A 360 5.76 11.07 -2.49
CA HIS A 360 5.36 12.39 -2.04
C HIS A 360 3.95 12.39 -1.45
N THR A 361 3.61 13.43 -0.70
CA THR A 361 2.31 13.58 -0.03
C THR A 361 1.10 13.58 -0.99
N ASP A 362 1.29 13.84 -2.27
CA ASP A 362 0.25 13.79 -3.31
C ASP A 362 0.15 12.43 -4.01
N GLY A 363 1.00 11.47 -3.65
CA GLY A 363 0.97 10.11 -4.18
C GLY A 363 1.86 9.89 -5.40
N ASN A 364 2.50 10.92 -5.94
CA ASN A 364 3.46 10.73 -7.01
C ASN A 364 4.82 10.21 -6.47
N LEU A 365 5.58 9.61 -7.34
CA LEU A 365 6.97 9.31 -7.05
C LEU A 365 7.83 10.54 -7.27
N TYR A 366 8.61 10.89 -6.28
CA TYR A 366 9.55 12.00 -6.29
C TYR A 366 10.95 11.53 -5.88
N TYR A 367 11.89 12.44 -5.71
CA TYR A 367 13.19 12.17 -5.14
C TYR A 367 13.55 13.26 -4.12
N GLY A 368 14.27 12.87 -3.08
CA GLY A 368 14.71 13.78 -2.02
C GLY A 368 16.16 13.54 -1.66
N SER A 369 16.74 14.49 -0.95
CA SER A 369 18.10 14.35 -0.45
C SER A 369 18.14 13.32 0.68
N VAL A 370 19.17 12.49 0.75
CA VAL A 370 19.35 11.46 1.80
C VAL A 370 19.28 12.01 3.23
N ASN A 371 19.44 13.30 3.40
CA ASN A 371 19.32 14.04 4.67
C ASN A 371 17.98 14.80 4.81
N ASP A 372 17.01 14.55 3.95
CA ASP A 372 15.62 14.95 4.21
C ASP A 372 14.99 13.97 5.20
N GLY A 373 14.04 14.46 6.00
CA GLY A 373 13.33 13.65 6.98
C GLY A 373 11.98 13.19 6.45
N TYR A 374 11.82 11.88 6.21
CA TYR A 374 10.53 11.31 5.77
C TYR A 374 10.12 10.12 6.62
N GLY A 375 8.85 9.73 6.52
CA GLY A 375 8.32 8.53 7.12
C GLY A 375 9.00 7.27 6.57
N SER A 376 8.98 6.22 7.37
CA SER A 376 9.55 4.93 6.97
C SER A 376 8.63 3.79 7.39
N ARG A 377 8.43 2.85 6.48
CA ARG A 377 7.68 1.62 6.75
C ARG A 377 8.56 0.41 6.47
N PRO A 378 8.94 -0.36 7.50
CA PRO A 378 9.72 -1.58 7.33
C PRO A 378 9.05 -2.55 6.37
N VAL A 379 9.84 -3.12 5.45
CA VAL A 379 9.45 -4.17 4.51
C VAL A 379 10.34 -5.37 4.72
N PHE A 380 9.75 -6.57 4.68
CA PHE A 380 10.50 -7.80 4.84
C PHE A 380 9.78 -9.00 4.23
N TYR A 381 10.52 -10.08 4.03
CA TYR A 381 9.99 -11.35 3.58
C TYR A 381 9.86 -12.33 4.76
N LEU A 382 8.72 -12.95 4.89
CA LEU A 382 8.55 -14.09 5.79
C LEU A 382 9.26 -15.34 5.23
N LYS A 383 9.76 -16.18 6.09
CA LYS A 383 10.22 -17.51 5.69
C LYS A 383 9.06 -18.29 5.09
N SER A 384 9.33 -19.13 4.09
CA SER A 384 8.29 -19.97 3.45
C SER A 384 7.63 -20.97 4.42
N SER A 385 8.28 -21.25 5.56
CA SER A 385 7.75 -22.10 6.63
C SER A 385 6.74 -21.40 7.55
N VAL A 386 6.43 -20.11 7.34
CA VAL A 386 5.44 -19.41 8.15
C VAL A 386 4.04 -19.89 7.78
N LEU A 387 3.27 -20.30 8.80
CA LEU A 387 1.97 -20.91 8.63
C LEU A 387 0.85 -19.93 8.97
N TYR A 388 -0.24 -20.06 8.24
CA TYR A 388 -1.51 -19.39 8.50
C TYR A 388 -2.19 -19.98 9.74
N ALA A 389 -2.70 -19.15 10.62
CA ALA A 389 -3.45 -19.56 11.81
C ALA A 389 -4.93 -19.19 11.73
N GLY A 390 -5.28 -18.10 11.06
CA GLY A 390 -6.66 -17.62 10.94
C GLY A 390 -6.73 -16.18 10.44
N GLY A 391 -7.90 -15.58 10.49
CA GLY A 391 -8.16 -14.22 10.05
C GLY A 391 -8.53 -14.10 8.58
N SER A 392 -9.31 -13.07 8.24
CA SER A 392 -9.85 -12.86 6.87
C SER A 392 -9.00 -11.92 6.02
N GLY A 393 -7.98 -11.29 6.61
CA GLY A 393 -7.16 -10.28 5.93
C GLY A 393 -7.76 -8.87 5.95
N THR A 394 -8.89 -8.66 6.62
CA THR A 394 -9.42 -7.31 6.87
C THR A 394 -8.68 -6.66 8.04
N LYS A 395 -8.80 -5.34 8.20
CA LYS A 395 -8.19 -4.64 9.34
C LYS A 395 -8.72 -5.15 10.67
N ASP A 396 -10.03 -5.43 10.76
CA ASP A 396 -10.70 -5.92 11.98
C ASP A 396 -10.47 -7.41 12.25
N SER A 397 -10.10 -8.16 11.21
CA SER A 397 -9.77 -9.58 11.29
C SER A 397 -8.52 -9.87 10.46
N PRO A 398 -7.36 -9.33 10.86
CA PRO A 398 -6.12 -9.53 10.11
C PRO A 398 -5.70 -11.00 10.14
N ILE A 399 -4.98 -11.42 9.12
CA ILE A 399 -4.37 -12.75 9.08
C ILE A 399 -3.46 -12.91 10.30
N THR A 400 -3.63 -14.01 11.00
CA THR A 400 -2.77 -14.41 12.12
C THR A 400 -1.85 -15.56 11.71
N LEU A 401 -0.71 -15.64 12.36
CA LEU A 401 0.36 -16.60 12.04
C LEU A 401 0.56 -17.58 13.19
N VAL A 402 0.91 -18.83 12.88
CA VAL A 402 1.30 -19.79 13.91
C VAL A 402 2.60 -19.29 14.55
N VAL A 403 2.58 -19.13 15.89
CA VAL A 403 3.72 -18.64 16.69
C VAL A 403 4.65 -19.75 17.11
#